data_7e278d38007f7965b02657e04b66c07f
#
_entry.id   7e278d38007f7965b02657e04b66c07f
#
_cell.length_a   1.000
_cell.length_b   1.000
_cell.length_c   1.000
_cell.angle_alpha   90.00
_cell.angle_beta   90.00
_cell.angle_gamma   90.00
#
_symmetry.space_group_name_H-M   'P 1'
#
loop_
_entity.id
_entity.type
_entity.pdbx_description
1 polymer ?
#
loop_
_entity_poly.entity_id
_entity_poly.type
_entity_poly.pdbx_seq_one_letter_code
_entity_poly.pdbx_strand_id
1 'polypeptide(L)'
;FPHPAAPMSSPDPDPAKLAAQLRSERPLPPVDRWNPPLNGDMDLRIARDGTWYHEGAPFQREALVRLFASILRRDDDGYHYLVTPVEKWRIRVDDAPFLAVRLDARGEGADRSLTFTTNVGDTVTAGPAHPLVVEYRPPGGEPSPYIHVRGGLRALLSRAVFVELVELGEEQPGFSDRRYGVWSGGRFFQLGRLDEAS
;
A
#
# COMPACT_ATOMS: atom_id res chain seq x y z
N PHE A 1 -0.67 54.63 -9.38
CA PHE A 1 0.15 53.52 -9.85
C PHE A 1 -0.22 52.27 -9.04
N PRO A 2 -0.68 51.18 -9.69
CA PRO A 2 -0.97 49.96 -8.96
C PRO A 2 0.37 49.36 -8.47
N HIS A 3 0.44 49.07 -7.21
CA HIS A 3 1.50 48.24 -6.65
C HIS A 3 1.49 46.87 -7.32
N PRO A 4 2.63 46.36 -7.80
CA PRO A 4 2.66 44.98 -8.26
C PRO A 4 2.38 44.07 -7.06
N ALA A 5 1.41 43.20 -7.26
CA ALA A 5 1.15 42.14 -6.27
C ALA A 5 2.45 41.34 -6.08
N ALA A 6 2.85 41.18 -4.84
CA ALA A 6 3.99 40.33 -4.50
C ALA A 6 3.73 38.92 -5.07
N PRO A 7 4.75 38.26 -5.67
CA PRO A 7 4.56 36.91 -6.15
C PRO A 7 4.16 36.03 -4.97
N MET A 8 3.00 35.39 -5.10
CA MET A 8 2.60 34.36 -4.14
C MET A 8 3.67 33.27 -4.22
N SER A 9 4.44 33.14 -3.16
CA SER A 9 5.45 32.08 -3.05
C SER A 9 4.76 30.74 -3.26
N SER A 10 5.20 30.00 -4.27
CA SER A 10 4.79 28.62 -4.43
C SER A 10 5.14 27.86 -3.15
N PRO A 11 4.27 26.98 -2.66
CA PRO A 11 4.61 26.19 -1.49
C PRO A 11 5.88 25.40 -1.76
N ASP A 12 6.75 25.34 -0.73
CA ASP A 12 8.04 24.67 -0.79
C ASP A 12 7.83 23.14 -0.66
N PRO A 13 8.40 22.32 -1.57
CA PRO A 13 8.29 20.86 -1.50
C PRO A 13 9.15 20.25 -0.39
N ASP A 14 9.21 20.85 0.78
CA ASP A 14 9.95 20.35 1.92
C ASP A 14 9.06 19.44 2.78
N PRO A 15 9.41 18.14 2.92
CA PRO A 15 8.65 17.22 3.77
C PRO A 15 8.54 17.69 5.23
N ALA A 16 9.56 18.34 5.77
CA ALA A 16 9.54 18.85 7.15
C ALA A 16 8.46 19.92 7.34
N LYS A 17 8.27 20.80 6.37
CA LYS A 17 7.20 21.81 6.40
C LYS A 17 5.82 21.18 6.29
N LEU A 18 5.68 20.16 5.45
CA LEU A 18 4.45 19.40 5.33
C LEU A 18 4.13 18.69 6.64
N ALA A 19 5.11 18.02 7.24
CA ALA A 19 4.94 17.30 8.50
C ALA A 19 4.51 18.21 9.65
N ALA A 20 5.00 19.46 9.69
CA ALA A 20 4.64 20.43 10.70
C ALA A 20 3.15 20.82 10.68
N GLN A 21 2.48 20.64 9.53
CA GLN A 21 1.05 20.93 9.36
C GLN A 21 0.16 19.74 9.74
N LEU A 22 0.76 18.55 9.90
CA LEU A 22 0.03 17.31 10.12
C LEU A 22 -0.07 17.02 11.61
N ARG A 23 -1.20 16.46 12.01
CA ARG A 23 -1.43 15.97 13.35
C ARG A 23 -1.56 14.46 13.33
N SER A 24 -0.94 13.81 14.31
CA SER A 24 -1.13 12.40 14.55
C SER A 24 -2.54 12.15 15.10
N GLU A 25 -3.52 12.12 14.22
CA GLU A 25 -4.92 11.91 14.61
C GLU A 25 -5.36 10.49 14.21
N ARG A 26 -6.09 9.85 15.11
CA ARG A 26 -6.90 8.68 14.81
C ARG A 26 -8.37 9.06 14.98
N PRO A 27 -9.26 8.80 14.02
CA PRO A 27 -9.11 7.99 12.80
C PRO A 27 -8.26 8.66 11.70
N LEU A 28 -7.95 7.89 10.65
CA LEU A 28 -7.19 8.38 9.50
C LEU A 28 -7.85 9.60 8.85
N PRO A 29 -7.07 10.57 8.36
CA PRO A 29 -7.61 11.73 7.66
C PRO A 29 -8.46 11.33 6.44
N PRO A 30 -9.57 12.05 6.16
CA PRO A 30 -10.45 11.73 5.03
C PRO A 30 -9.88 12.27 3.71
N VAL A 31 -8.74 11.75 3.29
CA VAL A 31 -8.00 12.22 2.09
C VAL A 31 -8.83 12.15 0.81
N ASP A 32 -9.79 11.21 0.72
CA ASP A 32 -10.65 11.06 -0.44
C ASP A 32 -11.62 12.23 -0.65
N ARG A 33 -11.84 13.02 0.38
CA ARG A 33 -12.70 14.20 0.34
C ARG A 33 -11.97 15.48 -0.05
N TRP A 34 -10.65 15.44 -0.11
CA TRP A 34 -9.83 16.62 -0.35
C TRP A 34 -9.44 16.70 -1.82
N ASN A 35 -9.68 17.84 -2.45
CA ASN A 35 -9.39 18.09 -3.85
C ASN A 35 -8.61 19.39 -4.06
N PRO A 36 -7.47 19.58 -3.39
CA PRO A 36 -6.62 20.73 -3.67
C PRO A 36 -5.97 20.60 -5.05
N PRO A 37 -5.59 21.70 -5.68
CA PRO A 37 -4.82 21.65 -6.91
C PRO A 37 -3.45 21.02 -6.67
N LEU A 38 -2.89 20.40 -7.72
CA LEU A 38 -1.55 19.82 -7.65
C LEU A 38 -0.50 20.93 -7.48
N ASN A 39 0.30 20.83 -6.42
CA ASN A 39 1.40 21.77 -6.17
C ASN A 39 2.66 21.44 -6.98
N GLY A 40 2.89 20.15 -7.24
CA GLY A 40 4.05 19.69 -7.97
C GLY A 40 4.54 18.33 -7.50
N ASP A 41 5.80 18.04 -7.79
CA ASP A 41 6.48 16.83 -7.36
C ASP A 41 7.27 17.09 -6.09
N MET A 42 7.21 16.15 -5.15
CA MET A 42 8.05 16.15 -3.96
C MET A 42 9.05 15.01 -4.10
N ASP A 43 10.32 15.25 -3.77
CA ASP A 43 11.36 14.23 -3.85
C ASP A 43 11.26 13.24 -2.69
N LEU A 44 10.17 12.49 -2.68
CA LEU A 44 9.94 11.33 -1.83
C LEU A 44 9.78 10.09 -2.69
N ARG A 45 10.41 9.00 -2.28
CA ARG A 45 10.30 7.71 -2.94
C ARG A 45 10.07 6.62 -1.92
N ILE A 46 9.09 5.77 -2.21
CA ILE A 46 8.85 4.54 -1.46
C ILE A 46 9.42 3.39 -2.29
N ALA A 47 10.46 2.76 -1.79
CA ALA A 47 11.08 1.63 -2.45
C ALA A 47 10.24 0.35 -2.27
N ARG A 48 10.52 -0.67 -3.07
CA ARG A 48 9.83 -1.96 -3.03
C ARG A 48 9.91 -2.64 -1.66
N ASP A 49 11.01 -2.45 -0.94
CA ASP A 49 11.21 -2.98 0.42
C ASP A 49 10.49 -2.19 1.52
N GLY A 50 9.73 -1.18 1.15
CA GLY A 50 8.99 -0.33 2.08
C GLY A 50 9.75 0.85 2.65
N THR A 51 11.02 1.02 2.29
CA THR A 51 11.85 2.14 2.77
C THR A 51 11.43 3.43 2.07
N TRP A 52 11.27 4.50 2.86
CA TRP A 52 11.00 5.84 2.37
C TRP A 52 12.30 6.63 2.28
N TYR A 53 12.48 7.32 1.15
CA TYR A 53 13.64 8.15 0.87
C TYR A 53 13.24 9.59 0.62
N HIS A 54 14.04 10.52 1.15
CA HIS A 54 13.98 11.94 0.82
C HIS A 54 15.35 12.37 0.28
N GLU A 55 15.37 12.90 -0.95
CA GLU A 55 16.61 13.32 -1.62
C GLU A 55 17.68 12.21 -1.62
N GLY A 56 17.25 10.96 -1.80
CA GLY A 56 18.12 9.80 -1.83
C GLY A 56 18.55 9.25 -0.47
N ALA A 57 18.19 9.91 0.63
CA ALA A 57 18.50 9.44 1.98
C ALA A 57 17.28 8.79 2.66
N PRO A 58 17.44 7.65 3.33
CA PRO A 58 16.33 7.00 4.01
C PRO A 58 15.87 7.81 5.22
N PHE A 59 14.56 7.81 5.47
CA PHE A 59 14.01 8.40 6.69
C PHE A 59 14.44 7.62 7.92
N GLN A 60 14.92 8.33 8.94
CA GLN A 60 15.35 7.75 10.22
C GLN A 60 14.20 7.63 11.24
N ARG A 61 13.13 8.41 11.07
CA ARG A 61 12.03 8.50 12.03
C ARG A 61 10.81 7.75 11.50
N GLU A 62 10.47 6.63 12.13
CA GLU A 62 9.27 5.85 11.79
C GLU A 62 7.98 6.65 12.00
N ALA A 63 7.92 7.49 13.03
CA ALA A 63 6.75 8.33 13.29
C ALA A 63 6.46 9.28 12.12
N LEU A 64 7.48 9.80 11.46
CA LEU A 64 7.34 10.67 10.29
C LEU A 64 6.81 9.88 9.08
N VAL A 65 7.32 8.67 8.86
CA VAL A 65 6.83 7.78 7.80
C VAL A 65 5.35 7.45 8.00
N ARG A 66 4.95 7.13 9.23
CA ARG A 66 3.54 6.84 9.55
C ARG A 66 2.64 8.05 9.31
N LEU A 67 3.15 9.24 9.64
CA LEU A 67 2.42 10.48 9.44
C LEU A 67 2.16 10.73 7.94
N PHE A 68 3.17 10.60 7.09
CA PHE A 68 3.03 10.73 5.64
C PHE A 68 2.16 9.62 5.05
N ALA A 69 2.29 8.40 5.53
CA ALA A 69 1.45 7.28 5.10
C ALA A 69 -0.05 7.55 5.36
N SER A 70 -0.38 8.30 6.42
CA SER A 70 -1.77 8.63 6.75
C SER A 70 -2.44 9.56 5.74
N ILE A 71 -1.68 10.32 4.97
CA ILE A 71 -2.18 11.24 3.94
C ILE A 71 -1.86 10.79 2.52
N LEU A 72 -1.40 9.57 2.38
CA LEU A 72 -1.10 8.97 1.08
C LEU A 72 -2.40 8.63 0.35
N ARG A 73 -2.45 8.92 -0.95
CA ARG A 73 -3.57 8.61 -1.83
C ARG A 73 -3.06 8.21 -3.20
N ARG A 74 -3.69 7.22 -3.81
CA ARG A 74 -3.50 6.89 -5.22
C ARG A 74 -4.70 7.40 -6.01
N ASP A 75 -4.45 8.20 -7.04
CA ASP A 75 -5.50 8.74 -7.90
C ASP A 75 -5.74 7.85 -9.13
N ASP A 76 -6.78 8.16 -9.90
CA ASP A 76 -7.17 7.40 -11.09
C ASP A 76 -6.12 7.44 -12.20
N ASP A 77 -5.20 8.41 -12.16
CA ASP A 77 -4.06 8.49 -13.08
C ASP A 77 -2.96 7.44 -12.78
N GLY A 78 -3.11 6.68 -11.69
CA GLY A 78 -2.16 5.66 -11.26
C GLY A 78 -0.99 6.18 -10.44
N TYR A 79 -0.89 7.48 -10.26
CA TYR A 79 0.15 8.10 -9.44
C TYR A 79 -0.23 8.18 -7.96
N HIS A 80 0.80 8.24 -7.12
CA HIS A 80 0.64 8.41 -5.67
C HIS A 80 0.91 9.84 -5.26
N TYR A 81 0.11 10.32 -4.31
CA TYR A 81 0.16 11.70 -3.83
C TYR A 81 0.10 11.75 -2.32
N LEU A 82 0.76 12.75 -1.74
CA LEU A 82 0.49 13.20 -0.38
C LEU A 82 -0.53 14.34 -0.46
N VAL A 83 -1.63 14.20 0.24
CA VAL A 83 -2.77 15.12 0.14
C VAL A 83 -3.12 15.68 1.51
N THR A 84 -3.25 17.01 1.57
CA THR A 84 -3.85 17.75 2.70
C THR A 84 -5.06 18.51 2.19
N PRO A 85 -5.85 19.17 3.04
CA PRO A 85 -6.95 20.00 2.55
C PRO A 85 -6.54 21.10 1.56
N VAL A 86 -5.28 21.53 1.59
CA VAL A 86 -4.80 22.68 0.80
C VAL A 86 -3.61 22.39 -0.11
N GLU A 87 -3.00 21.22 -0.01
CA GLU A 87 -1.81 20.84 -0.80
C GLU A 87 -1.95 19.43 -1.36
N LYS A 88 -1.35 19.22 -2.54
CA LYS A 88 -1.25 17.91 -3.20
C LYS A 88 0.12 17.80 -3.84
N TRP A 89 0.90 16.80 -3.40
CA TRP A 89 2.26 16.56 -3.88
C TRP A 89 2.37 15.17 -4.47
N ARG A 90 2.87 15.06 -5.70
CA ARG A 90 3.16 13.77 -6.31
C ARG A 90 4.46 13.21 -5.76
N ILE A 91 4.47 11.93 -5.42
CA ILE A 91 5.64 11.19 -4.97
C ILE A 91 5.88 9.96 -5.86
N ARG A 92 7.04 9.34 -5.74
CA ARG A 92 7.34 8.08 -6.45
C ARG A 92 7.12 6.89 -5.55
N VAL A 93 6.49 5.85 -6.11
CA VAL A 93 6.32 4.55 -5.47
C VAL A 93 6.79 3.50 -6.47
N ASP A 94 7.84 2.77 -6.11
CA ASP A 94 8.48 1.83 -7.05
C ASP A 94 7.59 0.62 -7.35
N ASP A 95 6.81 0.14 -6.38
CA ASP A 95 5.89 -1.00 -6.54
C ASP A 95 4.60 -0.71 -5.78
N ALA A 96 4.48 -1.18 -4.53
CA ALA A 96 3.35 -0.87 -3.66
C ALA A 96 3.76 0.13 -2.58
N PRO A 97 2.83 0.97 -2.10
CA PRO A 97 3.17 1.97 -1.07
C PRO A 97 3.44 1.35 0.31
N PHE A 98 2.97 0.14 0.56
CA PHE A 98 3.16 -0.56 1.83
C PHE A 98 3.78 -1.94 1.62
N LEU A 99 4.38 -2.46 2.70
CA LEU A 99 4.89 -3.82 2.77
C LEU A 99 4.17 -4.56 3.90
N ALA A 100 3.54 -5.70 3.61
CA ALA A 100 2.98 -6.56 4.64
C ALA A 100 4.10 -7.38 5.27
N VAL A 101 4.36 -7.14 6.55
CA VAL A 101 5.52 -7.70 7.27
C VAL A 101 5.13 -8.77 8.27
N ARG A 102 3.84 -8.95 8.52
CA ARG A 102 3.32 -9.95 9.46
C ARG A 102 2.01 -10.53 8.98
N LEU A 103 1.84 -11.83 9.20
CA LEU A 103 0.61 -12.57 8.95
C LEU A 103 0.17 -13.27 10.23
N ASP A 104 -1.08 -13.07 10.63
CA ASP A 104 -1.75 -13.77 11.70
C ASP A 104 -2.92 -14.56 11.12
N ALA A 105 -2.92 -15.87 11.33
CA ALA A 105 -3.97 -16.76 10.86
C ALA A 105 -4.82 -17.26 12.04
N ARG A 106 -6.14 -17.23 11.88
CA ARG A 106 -7.11 -17.77 12.83
C ARG A 106 -8.13 -18.62 12.10
N GLY A 107 -8.63 -19.66 12.77
CA GLY A 107 -9.60 -20.59 12.21
C GLY A 107 -8.98 -21.57 11.23
N GLU A 108 -9.82 -22.38 10.60
CA GLU A 108 -9.41 -23.45 9.68
C GLU A 108 -10.33 -23.51 8.45
N GLY A 109 -9.79 -23.96 7.34
CA GLY A 109 -10.53 -24.14 6.09
C GLY A 109 -11.24 -22.87 5.64
N ALA A 110 -12.51 -23.00 5.26
CA ALA A 110 -13.33 -21.88 4.79
C ALA A 110 -13.66 -20.85 5.88
N ASP A 111 -13.47 -21.18 7.15
CA ASP A 111 -13.72 -20.29 8.28
C ASP A 111 -12.45 -19.52 8.70
N ARG A 112 -11.37 -19.67 7.97
CA ARG A 112 -10.10 -19.03 8.27
C ARG A 112 -10.17 -17.51 8.06
N SER A 113 -9.48 -16.77 8.94
CA SER A 113 -9.21 -15.35 8.80
C SER A 113 -7.71 -15.10 8.76
N LEU A 114 -7.26 -14.38 7.74
CA LEU A 114 -5.86 -13.99 7.56
C LEU A 114 -5.73 -12.48 7.74
N THR A 115 -5.00 -12.07 8.78
CA THR A 115 -4.79 -10.66 9.09
C THR A 115 -3.35 -10.28 8.81
N PHE A 116 -3.16 -9.26 7.99
CA PHE A 116 -1.85 -8.74 7.59
C PHE A 116 -1.57 -7.44 8.30
N THR A 117 -0.34 -7.28 8.76
CA THR A 117 0.15 -6.03 9.36
C THR A 117 1.19 -5.42 8.43
N THR A 118 1.03 -4.13 8.13
CA THR A 118 1.97 -3.40 7.27
C THR A 118 3.12 -2.82 8.07
N ASN A 119 4.17 -2.42 7.34
CA ASN A 119 5.35 -1.76 7.89
C ASN A 119 5.07 -0.39 8.53
N VAL A 120 3.90 0.19 8.28
CA VAL A 120 3.46 1.46 8.91
C VAL A 120 2.42 1.23 10.01
N GLY A 121 2.14 -0.02 10.35
CA GLY A 121 1.29 -0.40 11.48
C GLY A 121 -0.19 -0.59 11.16
N ASP A 122 -0.61 -0.49 9.90
CA ASP A 122 -1.97 -0.82 9.50
C ASP A 122 -2.21 -2.33 9.57
N THR A 123 -3.41 -2.73 9.97
CA THR A 123 -3.83 -4.13 9.96
C THR A 123 -5.08 -4.29 9.10
N VAL A 124 -5.08 -5.30 8.23
CA VAL A 124 -6.24 -5.63 7.39
C VAL A 124 -6.45 -7.13 7.37
N THR A 125 -7.72 -7.54 7.36
CA THR A 125 -8.10 -8.94 7.20
C THR A 125 -8.51 -9.19 5.77
N ALA A 126 -7.88 -10.16 5.11
CA ALA A 126 -8.21 -10.53 3.74
C ALA A 126 -9.67 -11.00 3.65
N GLY A 127 -10.35 -10.57 2.62
CA GLY A 127 -11.76 -10.85 2.37
C GLY A 127 -12.27 -10.01 1.21
N PRO A 128 -13.61 -9.93 1.01
CA PRO A 128 -14.18 -9.14 -0.08
C PRO A 128 -13.78 -7.66 -0.06
N ALA A 129 -13.62 -7.07 1.13
CA ALA A 129 -13.23 -5.66 1.29
C ALA A 129 -11.71 -5.43 1.12
N HIS A 130 -10.90 -6.46 1.37
CA HIS A 130 -9.44 -6.43 1.27
C HIS A 130 -8.96 -7.66 0.51
N PRO A 131 -9.09 -7.68 -0.83
CA PRO A 131 -8.71 -8.86 -1.60
C PRO A 131 -7.21 -9.07 -1.66
N LEU A 132 -6.83 -10.36 -1.68
CA LEU A 132 -5.49 -10.81 -2.01
C LEU A 132 -5.41 -11.03 -3.52
N VAL A 133 -4.34 -10.57 -4.13
CA VAL A 133 -4.08 -10.75 -5.56
C VAL A 133 -2.62 -11.13 -5.75
N VAL A 134 -2.37 -12.17 -6.55
CA VAL A 134 -1.01 -12.53 -6.97
C VAL A 134 -0.86 -12.18 -8.44
N GLU A 135 0.08 -11.30 -8.75
CA GLU A 135 0.40 -10.88 -10.11
C GLU A 135 1.67 -11.57 -10.57
N TYR A 136 1.66 -12.06 -11.80
CA TYR A 136 2.81 -12.67 -12.43
C TYR A 136 3.28 -11.80 -13.59
N ARG A 137 4.53 -11.36 -13.57
CA ARG A 137 5.11 -10.58 -14.66
C ARG A 137 5.68 -11.53 -15.72
N PRO A 138 5.26 -11.44 -17.02
CA PRO A 138 5.85 -12.25 -18.07
C PRO A 138 7.27 -11.78 -18.44
N PRO A 139 8.14 -12.67 -19.03
CA PRO A 139 8.04 -14.11 -19.09
C PRO A 139 8.66 -14.80 -17.88
N GLY A 140 8.03 -15.89 -17.39
CA GLY A 140 8.54 -16.70 -16.28
C GLY A 140 8.65 -15.94 -14.95
N GLY A 141 7.84 -14.90 -14.78
CA GLY A 141 7.97 -13.95 -13.72
C GLY A 141 7.71 -14.51 -12.32
N GLU A 142 8.47 -14.01 -11.39
CA GLU A 142 8.23 -14.27 -9.98
C GLU A 142 6.84 -13.74 -9.58
N PRO A 143 6.13 -14.45 -8.69
CA PRO A 143 4.85 -13.95 -8.20
C PRO A 143 5.05 -12.69 -7.35
N SER A 144 4.19 -11.72 -7.56
CA SER A 144 4.10 -10.52 -6.73
C SER A 144 2.75 -10.52 -6.01
N PRO A 145 2.73 -10.88 -4.72
CA PRO A 145 1.50 -10.97 -3.95
C PRO A 145 1.17 -9.64 -3.26
N TYR A 146 -0.10 -9.22 -3.38
CA TYR A 146 -0.59 -7.97 -2.82
C TYR A 146 -1.84 -8.18 -1.99
N ILE A 147 -1.99 -7.37 -0.94
CA ILE A 147 -3.22 -7.23 -0.16
C ILE A 147 -3.71 -5.79 -0.26
N HIS A 148 -5.00 -5.60 -0.52
CA HIS A 148 -5.63 -4.29 -0.48
C HIS A 148 -5.66 -3.75 0.95
N VAL A 149 -5.19 -2.53 1.15
CA VAL A 149 -5.15 -1.89 2.47
C VAL A 149 -6.32 -0.89 2.62
N ARG A 150 -6.36 0.15 1.80
CA ARG A 150 -7.45 1.14 1.79
C ARG A 150 -7.43 1.95 0.50
N GLY A 151 -8.60 2.40 0.02
CA GLY A 151 -8.71 3.14 -1.23
C GLY A 151 -8.05 2.40 -2.38
N GLY A 152 -7.21 3.06 -3.15
CA GLY A 152 -6.38 2.46 -4.20
C GLY A 152 -5.01 1.96 -3.70
N LEU A 153 -4.78 1.92 -2.39
CA LEU A 153 -3.49 1.58 -1.79
C LEU A 153 -3.43 0.11 -1.41
N ARG A 154 -2.32 -0.54 -1.75
CA ARG A 154 -2.07 -1.95 -1.45
C ARG A 154 -0.70 -2.17 -0.83
N ALA A 155 -0.52 -3.31 -0.18
CA ALA A 155 0.74 -3.74 0.38
C ALA A 155 1.27 -4.94 -0.41
N LEU A 156 2.56 -4.89 -0.77
CA LEU A 156 3.27 -6.06 -1.26
C LEU A 156 3.56 -6.96 -0.04
N LEU A 157 3.27 -8.25 -0.14
CA LEU A 157 3.66 -9.19 0.91
C LEU A 157 5.18 -9.39 0.87
N SER A 158 5.83 -9.31 2.04
CA SER A 158 7.24 -9.67 2.13
C SER A 158 7.43 -11.15 1.75
N ARG A 159 8.64 -11.52 1.38
CA ARG A 159 8.95 -12.91 1.02
C ARG A 159 8.59 -13.88 2.15
N ALA A 160 8.94 -13.55 3.38
CA ALA A 160 8.63 -14.37 4.55
C ALA A 160 7.12 -14.54 4.75
N VAL A 161 6.37 -13.46 4.63
CA VAL A 161 4.90 -13.47 4.73
C VAL A 161 4.27 -14.30 3.61
N PHE A 162 4.78 -14.18 2.39
CA PHE A 162 4.27 -14.96 1.27
C PHE A 162 4.54 -16.46 1.43
N VAL A 163 5.70 -16.84 1.95
CA VAL A 163 6.02 -18.26 2.27
C VAL A 163 5.05 -18.79 3.31
N GLU A 164 4.80 -18.04 4.40
CA GLU A 164 3.82 -18.44 5.43
C GLU A 164 2.42 -18.61 4.83
N LEU A 165 2.02 -17.69 3.94
CA LEU A 165 0.72 -17.74 3.26
C LEU A 165 0.59 -19.00 2.39
N VAL A 166 1.61 -19.34 1.62
CA VAL A 166 1.63 -20.52 0.75
C VAL A 166 1.52 -21.81 1.58
N GLU A 167 2.15 -21.87 2.75
CA GLU A 167 2.06 -23.01 3.65
C GLU A 167 0.65 -23.22 4.22
N LEU A 168 -0.17 -22.19 4.28
CA LEU A 168 -1.57 -22.27 4.70
C LEU A 168 -2.53 -22.60 3.55
N GLY A 169 -2.01 -22.73 2.35
CA GLY A 169 -2.79 -22.96 1.16
C GLY A 169 -3.33 -24.38 1.05
N GLU A 170 -4.37 -24.50 0.25
CA GLU A 170 -5.00 -25.77 -0.08
C GLU A 170 -5.52 -25.74 -1.52
N GLU A 171 -5.77 -26.92 -2.08
CA GLU A 171 -6.40 -27.06 -3.37
C GLU A 171 -7.90 -26.75 -3.26
N GLN A 172 -8.43 -25.90 -4.13
CA GLN A 172 -9.86 -25.58 -4.12
C GLN A 172 -10.66 -26.76 -4.70
N PRO A 173 -11.56 -27.39 -3.91
CA PRO A 173 -12.35 -28.52 -4.38
C PRO A 173 -13.37 -28.07 -5.44
N GLY A 174 -13.71 -28.99 -6.36
CA GLY A 174 -14.73 -28.77 -7.39
C GLY A 174 -14.24 -28.13 -8.68
N PHE A 175 -12.95 -27.85 -8.80
CA PHE A 175 -12.34 -27.33 -10.03
C PHE A 175 -11.35 -28.33 -10.62
N SER A 176 -11.41 -28.50 -11.95
CA SER A 176 -10.52 -29.40 -12.68
C SER A 176 -9.11 -28.84 -12.91
N ASP A 177 -8.93 -27.55 -12.76
CA ASP A 177 -7.68 -26.83 -13.03
C ASP A 177 -6.74 -26.72 -11.83
N ARG A 178 -6.97 -27.51 -10.77
CA ARG A 178 -6.12 -27.66 -9.60
C ARG A 178 -5.68 -26.31 -8.99
N ARG A 179 -6.62 -25.42 -8.77
CA ARG A 179 -6.39 -24.14 -8.15
C ARG A 179 -5.89 -24.32 -6.73
N TYR A 180 -4.76 -23.66 -6.42
CA TYR A 180 -4.17 -23.61 -5.11
C TYR A 180 -4.29 -22.21 -4.52
N GLY A 181 -4.74 -22.11 -3.29
CA GLY A 181 -4.91 -20.82 -2.66
C GLY A 181 -5.31 -20.91 -1.19
N VAL A 182 -5.82 -19.82 -0.68
CA VAL A 182 -6.16 -19.67 0.74
C VAL A 182 -7.58 -19.17 0.91
N TRP A 183 -8.22 -19.58 1.99
CA TRP A 183 -9.48 -19.02 2.46
C TRP A 183 -9.22 -17.88 3.44
N SER A 184 -9.96 -16.79 3.32
CA SER A 184 -10.01 -15.74 4.32
C SER A 184 -11.30 -14.92 4.16
N GLY A 185 -11.94 -14.62 5.27
CA GLY A 185 -13.16 -13.82 5.27
C GLY A 185 -14.30 -14.39 4.41
N GLY A 186 -14.39 -15.71 4.32
CA GLY A 186 -15.40 -16.42 3.53
C GLY A 186 -15.10 -16.47 2.02
N ARG A 187 -13.92 -16.06 1.59
CA ARG A 187 -13.54 -16.04 0.17
C ARG A 187 -12.26 -16.83 -0.06
N PHE A 188 -12.22 -17.57 -1.17
CA PHE A 188 -11.03 -18.26 -1.64
C PHE A 188 -10.21 -17.31 -2.53
N PHE A 189 -8.91 -17.17 -2.22
CA PHE A 189 -7.98 -16.39 -3.01
C PHE A 189 -6.96 -17.32 -3.67
N GLN A 190 -6.93 -17.34 -4.98
CA GLN A 190 -6.01 -18.18 -5.74
C GLN A 190 -4.59 -17.63 -5.65
N LEU A 191 -3.63 -18.48 -5.27
CA LEU A 191 -2.20 -18.16 -5.26
C LEU A 191 -1.48 -18.71 -6.48
N GLY A 192 -1.98 -19.79 -7.06
CA GLY A 192 -1.38 -20.44 -8.22
C GLY A 192 -2.14 -21.71 -8.61
N ARG A 193 -1.49 -22.54 -9.43
CA ARG A 193 -1.98 -23.84 -9.85
C ARG A 193 -0.92 -24.90 -9.60
N LEU A 194 -1.33 -26.09 -9.14
CA LEU A 194 -0.41 -27.16 -8.79
C LEU A 194 0.16 -27.90 -10.02
N ASP A 195 -0.46 -27.77 -11.17
CA ASP A 195 -0.05 -28.41 -12.43
C ASP A 195 0.92 -27.58 -13.27
N GLU A 196 1.29 -26.39 -12.85
CA GLU A 196 2.28 -25.54 -13.52
C GLU A 196 3.72 -25.81 -13.06
N ALA A 197 3.92 -26.71 -12.11
CA ALA A 197 5.22 -27.09 -11.59
C ALA A 197 5.79 -28.28 -12.37
N SER A 198 6.34 -28.06 -13.57
CA SER A 198 7.15 -29.02 -14.32
C SER A 198 8.40 -28.36 -14.89
#